data_daf1926271c524f1af79963acd8656e6
#
_entry.id   daf1926271c524f1af79963acd8656e6
#
_cell.length_a   1.000
_cell.length_b   1.000
_cell.length_c   1.000
_cell.angle_alpha   90.00
_cell.angle_beta   90.00
_cell.angle_gamma   90.00
#
_symmetry.space_group_name_H-M   'P 1'
#
loop_
_entity.id
_entity.type
_entity.pdbx_description
1 polymer ?
#
loop_
_entity_poly.entity_id
_entity_poly.type
_entity_poly.pdbx_seq_one_letter_code
_entity_poly.pdbx_strand_id
1 'polypeptide(L)'
;MNEKALKTLEYTKIIDQLTEYASTEMGKQMCRELQPSCDLGTIRQSQTETTDALTRVRMKGSLSFGGVKDVRGSMKRLEIGSSLGIPELLAVSSLLTVAARAQSYGRHEKSEEFPDDSLDERFRALDPLTPVNNE
;
A
#
# COMPACT_ATOMS: atom_id res chain seq x y z
N MET A 1 -14.37 -15.65 12.99
CA MET A 1 -13.64 -16.68 13.79
C MET A 1 -13.79 -16.36 15.25
N ASN A 2 -13.89 -17.37 16.15
CA ASN A 2 -14.13 -17.17 17.56
C ASN A 2 -12.86 -16.60 18.25
N GLU A 3 -13.01 -15.62 19.17
CA GLU A 3 -11.89 -15.02 19.92
C GLU A 3 -11.01 -16.06 20.63
N LYS A 4 -11.62 -17.14 21.18
CA LYS A 4 -10.89 -18.23 21.80
C LYS A 4 -9.95 -18.93 20.80
N ALA A 5 -10.38 -19.12 19.56
CA ALA A 5 -9.55 -19.73 18.51
C ALA A 5 -8.39 -18.81 18.12
N LEU A 6 -8.63 -17.51 17.97
CA LEU A 6 -7.60 -16.51 17.68
C LEU A 6 -6.52 -16.47 18.76
N LYS A 7 -6.94 -16.54 20.04
CA LYS A 7 -6.02 -16.59 21.18
C LYS A 7 -5.21 -17.89 21.20
N THR A 8 -5.85 -19.03 20.94
CA THR A 8 -5.18 -20.34 20.91
C THR A 8 -4.16 -20.42 19.76
N LEU A 9 -4.45 -19.82 18.63
CA LEU A 9 -3.55 -19.75 17.46
C LEU A 9 -2.50 -18.62 17.57
N GLU A 10 -2.48 -17.89 18.67
CA GLU A 10 -1.58 -16.75 18.87
C GLU A 10 -1.65 -15.71 17.74
N TYR A 11 -2.84 -15.51 17.17
CA TYR A 11 -3.06 -14.65 16.00
C TYR A 11 -2.50 -13.24 16.19
N THR A 12 -2.63 -12.69 17.39
CA THR A 12 -2.10 -11.35 17.70
C THR A 12 -0.59 -11.27 17.50
N LYS A 13 0.16 -12.32 17.87
CA LYS A 13 1.62 -12.34 17.64
C LYS A 13 1.98 -12.35 16.15
N ILE A 14 1.18 -13.04 15.33
CA ILE A 14 1.37 -13.05 13.87
C ILE A 14 1.13 -11.63 13.30
N ILE A 15 0.06 -10.96 13.76
CA ILE A 15 -0.25 -9.59 13.35
C ILE A 15 0.83 -8.61 13.81
N ASP A 16 1.35 -8.74 15.02
CA ASP A 16 2.43 -7.90 15.52
C ASP A 16 3.68 -8.05 14.66
N GLN A 17 4.09 -9.26 14.35
CA GLN A 17 5.21 -9.54 13.45
C GLN A 17 4.97 -8.97 12.04
N LEU A 18 3.76 -9.15 11.47
CA LEU A 18 3.42 -8.59 10.17
C LEU A 18 3.51 -7.07 10.19
N THR A 19 3.06 -6.44 11.26
CA THR A 19 3.08 -4.98 11.43
C THR A 19 4.50 -4.42 11.44
N GLU A 20 5.48 -5.16 11.96
CA GLU A 20 6.90 -4.76 11.97
C GLU A 20 7.49 -4.63 10.55
N TYR A 21 6.99 -5.41 9.60
CA TYR A 21 7.44 -5.33 8.20
C TYR A 21 6.82 -4.15 7.42
N ALA A 22 5.74 -3.55 7.92
CA ALA A 22 5.12 -2.41 7.27
C ALA A 22 5.95 -1.13 7.49
N SER A 23 6.30 -0.45 6.40
CA SER A 23 7.17 0.75 6.43
C SER A 23 6.41 2.06 6.66
N THR A 24 5.08 2.05 6.59
CA THR A 24 4.23 3.25 6.77
C THR A 24 3.23 3.05 7.89
N GLU A 25 2.83 4.13 8.57
CA GLU A 25 1.79 4.02 9.62
C GLU A 25 0.45 3.53 9.08
N MET A 26 0.07 3.94 7.87
CA MET A 26 -1.14 3.42 7.21
C MET A 26 -1.04 1.92 6.96
N GLY A 27 0.10 1.43 6.49
CA GLY A 27 0.35 0.00 6.29
C GLY A 27 0.31 -0.77 7.61
N LYS A 28 0.90 -0.24 8.67
CA LYS A 28 0.84 -0.83 10.02
C LYS A 28 -0.58 -0.89 10.55
N GLN A 29 -1.38 0.16 10.33
CA GLN A 29 -2.78 0.16 10.71
C GLN A 29 -3.57 -0.91 9.95
N MET A 30 -3.38 -1.02 8.63
CA MET A 30 -4.01 -2.07 7.83
C MET A 30 -3.64 -3.48 8.32
N CYS A 31 -2.39 -3.71 8.72
CA CYS A 31 -1.98 -4.98 9.31
C CYS A 31 -2.71 -5.26 10.63
N ARG A 32 -2.83 -4.27 11.53
CA ARG A 32 -3.53 -4.41 12.81
C ARG A 32 -5.04 -4.67 12.66
N GLU A 33 -5.63 -4.14 11.59
CA GLU A 33 -7.06 -4.29 11.27
C GLU A 33 -7.37 -5.59 10.52
N LEU A 34 -6.34 -6.33 10.09
CA LEU A 34 -6.52 -7.56 9.35
C LEU A 34 -7.26 -8.60 10.20
N GLN A 35 -8.32 -9.15 9.64
CA GLN A 35 -9.13 -10.19 10.27
C GLN A 35 -9.15 -11.45 9.41
N PRO A 36 -9.18 -12.63 10.02
CA PRO A 36 -9.37 -13.88 9.28
C PRO A 36 -10.71 -13.89 8.54
N SER A 37 -10.69 -14.26 7.29
CA SER A 37 -11.89 -14.43 6.46
C SER A 37 -12.27 -15.91 6.36
N CYS A 38 -13.57 -16.18 6.20
CA CYS A 38 -14.10 -17.50 5.83
C CYS A 38 -14.59 -17.52 4.37
N ASP A 39 -14.55 -16.37 3.68
CA ASP A 39 -14.91 -16.30 2.27
C ASP A 39 -13.76 -16.80 1.39
N LEU A 40 -14.00 -17.92 0.70
CA LEU A 40 -12.98 -18.58 -0.12
C LEU A 40 -12.50 -17.70 -1.28
N GLY A 41 -13.39 -16.89 -1.87
CA GLY A 41 -13.05 -15.97 -2.95
C GLY A 41 -12.04 -14.92 -2.48
N THR A 42 -12.37 -14.23 -1.39
CA THR A 42 -11.51 -13.23 -0.76
C THR A 42 -10.15 -13.81 -0.34
N ILE A 43 -10.15 -15.01 0.26
CA ILE A 43 -8.90 -15.67 0.68
C ILE A 43 -8.01 -15.95 -0.53
N ARG A 44 -8.55 -16.56 -1.59
CA ARG A 44 -7.80 -16.87 -2.81
C ARG A 44 -7.24 -15.62 -3.48
N GLN A 45 -8.05 -14.58 -3.59
CA GLN A 45 -7.60 -13.30 -4.16
C GLN A 45 -6.42 -12.73 -3.36
N SER A 46 -6.54 -12.63 -2.05
CA SER A 46 -5.47 -12.09 -1.19
C SER A 46 -4.18 -12.94 -1.26
N GLN A 47 -4.30 -14.27 -1.35
CA GLN A 47 -3.16 -15.16 -1.54
C GLN A 47 -2.50 -14.97 -2.90
N THR A 48 -3.29 -14.80 -3.97
CA THR A 48 -2.78 -14.51 -5.31
C THR A 48 -2.03 -13.17 -5.31
N GLU A 49 -2.63 -12.10 -4.78
CA GLU A 49 -1.98 -10.79 -4.67
C GLU A 49 -0.66 -10.86 -3.90
N THR A 50 -0.60 -11.64 -2.83
CA THR A 50 0.63 -11.84 -2.04
C THR A 50 1.70 -12.58 -2.84
N THR A 51 1.32 -13.61 -3.59
CA THR A 51 2.23 -14.39 -4.45
C THR A 51 2.78 -13.52 -5.57
N ASP A 52 1.92 -12.74 -6.22
CA ASP A 52 2.30 -11.82 -7.29
C ASP A 52 3.23 -10.72 -6.77
N ALA A 53 2.95 -10.16 -5.59
CA ALA A 53 3.83 -9.20 -4.93
C ALA A 53 5.22 -9.79 -4.65
N LEU A 54 5.28 -11.02 -4.15
CA LEU A 54 6.54 -11.72 -3.90
C LEU A 54 7.32 -11.96 -5.19
N THR A 55 6.63 -12.35 -6.25
CA THR A 55 7.23 -12.55 -7.58
C THR A 55 7.81 -11.24 -8.11
N ARG A 56 7.07 -10.13 -8.03
CA ARG A 56 7.57 -8.80 -8.43
C ARG A 56 8.81 -8.40 -7.65
N VAL A 57 8.82 -8.58 -6.32
CA VAL A 57 9.97 -8.27 -5.48
C VAL A 57 11.21 -9.09 -5.87
N ARG A 58 11.03 -10.36 -6.22
CA ARG A 58 12.15 -11.23 -6.68
C ARG A 58 12.70 -10.80 -8.03
N MET A 59 11.84 -10.36 -8.94
CA MET A 59 12.25 -10.03 -10.31
C MET A 59 12.71 -8.58 -10.47
N LYS A 60 12.06 -7.63 -9.81
CA LYS A 60 12.29 -6.18 -9.97
C LYS A 60 12.92 -5.52 -8.74
N GLY A 61 13.10 -6.27 -7.65
CA GLY A 61 13.48 -5.71 -6.35
C GLY A 61 12.29 -5.10 -5.58
N SER A 62 12.55 -4.65 -4.37
CA SER A 62 11.52 -4.09 -3.50
C SER A 62 11.22 -2.63 -3.83
N LEU A 63 9.95 -2.25 -3.73
CA LEU A 63 9.50 -0.86 -3.78
C LEU A 63 9.45 -0.30 -2.36
N SER A 64 10.11 0.84 -2.14
CA SER A 64 10.07 1.53 -0.85
C SER A 64 8.93 2.55 -0.81
N PHE A 65 8.12 2.47 0.24
CA PHE A 65 7.09 3.44 0.59
C PHE A 65 7.50 4.34 1.76
N GLY A 66 8.77 4.30 2.16
CA GLY A 66 9.30 5.12 3.25
C GLY A 66 9.10 6.61 3.01
N GLY A 67 8.78 7.34 4.07
CA GLY A 67 8.52 8.78 4.02
C GLY A 67 7.09 9.18 3.67
N VAL A 68 6.23 8.25 3.27
CA VAL A 68 4.80 8.52 3.03
C VAL A 68 4.09 8.79 4.35
N LYS A 69 3.43 9.94 4.42
CA LYS A 69 2.59 10.34 5.57
C LYS A 69 1.12 10.37 5.16
N ASP A 70 0.24 10.22 6.12
CA ASP A 70 -1.20 10.38 5.90
C ASP A 70 -1.55 11.85 5.70
N VAL A 71 -1.98 12.20 4.50
CA VAL A 71 -2.35 13.58 4.12
C VAL A 71 -3.87 13.81 4.10
N ARG A 72 -4.68 12.80 4.46
CA ARG A 72 -6.14 12.91 4.43
C ARG A 72 -6.69 14.03 5.30
N GLY A 73 -6.07 14.26 6.46
CA GLY A 73 -6.42 15.38 7.33
C GLY A 73 -6.13 16.75 6.69
N SER A 74 -5.01 16.88 5.98
CA SER A 74 -4.65 18.09 5.23
C SER A 74 -5.62 18.33 4.06
N MET A 75 -6.01 17.27 3.34
CA MET A 75 -7.00 17.38 2.25
C MET A 75 -8.36 17.88 2.77
N LYS A 76 -8.86 17.31 3.88
CA LYS A 76 -10.11 17.77 4.50
C LYS A 76 -10.07 19.26 4.92
N ARG A 77 -8.93 19.74 5.37
CA ARG A 77 -8.77 21.16 5.72
C ARG A 77 -8.77 22.05 4.48
N LEU A 78 -8.17 21.62 3.37
CA LEU A 78 -8.27 22.35 2.09
C LEU A 78 -9.72 22.44 1.60
N GLU A 79 -10.50 21.37 1.70
CA GLU A 79 -11.91 21.33 1.30
C GLU A 79 -12.76 22.39 2.02
N ILE A 80 -12.42 22.72 3.26
CA ILE A 80 -13.11 23.75 4.04
C ILE A 80 -12.44 25.15 3.93
N GLY A 81 -11.54 25.33 2.96
CA GLY A 81 -10.92 26.62 2.65
C GLY A 81 -9.70 27.00 3.52
N SER A 82 -9.14 26.05 4.28
CA SER A 82 -7.89 26.30 5.02
C SER A 82 -6.68 26.18 4.12
N SER A 83 -5.59 26.88 4.46
CA SER A 83 -4.29 26.72 3.80
C SER A 83 -3.46 25.61 4.44
N LEU A 84 -2.51 25.06 3.69
CA LEU A 84 -1.53 24.10 4.19
C LEU A 84 -0.23 24.80 4.59
N GLY A 85 0.38 24.35 5.67
CA GLY A 85 1.71 24.77 6.06
C GLY A 85 2.80 24.03 5.26
N ILE A 86 4.04 24.54 5.32
CA ILE A 86 5.18 23.95 4.61
C ILE A 86 5.37 22.46 4.91
N PRO A 87 5.29 21.98 6.17
CA PRO A 87 5.43 20.54 6.44
C PRO A 87 4.37 19.66 5.77
N GLU A 88 3.15 20.21 5.60
CA GLU A 88 2.04 19.49 4.96
C GLU A 88 2.22 19.45 3.43
N LEU A 89 2.67 20.55 2.84
CA LEU A 89 3.02 20.59 1.40
C LEU A 89 4.15 19.60 1.09
N LEU A 90 5.18 19.54 1.92
CA LEU A 90 6.26 18.56 1.78
C LEU A 90 5.76 17.12 1.94
N ALA A 91 4.79 16.85 2.80
CA ALA A 91 4.20 15.54 2.96
C ALA A 91 3.40 15.13 1.72
N VAL A 92 2.66 16.07 1.11
CA VAL A 92 1.93 15.84 -0.16
C VAL A 92 2.92 15.58 -1.28
N SER A 93 3.95 16.40 -1.45
CA SER A 93 5.00 16.21 -2.48
C SER A 93 5.71 14.86 -2.33
N SER A 94 6.04 14.45 -1.11
CA SER A 94 6.63 13.13 -0.83
C SER A 94 5.69 12.00 -1.23
N LEU A 95 4.39 12.10 -0.94
CA LEU A 95 3.38 11.12 -1.35
C LEU A 95 3.30 11.02 -2.87
N LEU A 96 3.22 12.15 -3.58
CA LEU A 96 3.15 12.17 -5.05
C LEU A 96 4.42 11.60 -5.70
N THR A 97 5.59 11.90 -5.13
CA THR A 97 6.87 11.34 -5.59
C THR A 97 6.90 9.82 -5.44
N VAL A 98 6.41 9.29 -4.30
CA VAL A 98 6.33 7.84 -4.10
C VAL A 98 5.27 7.22 -5.03
N ALA A 99 4.14 7.90 -5.27
CA ALA A 99 3.13 7.44 -6.21
C ALA A 99 3.70 7.33 -7.64
N ALA A 100 4.49 8.33 -8.10
CA ALA A 100 5.17 8.28 -9.40
C ALA A 100 6.13 7.09 -9.51
N ARG A 101 6.93 6.85 -8.47
CA ARG A 101 7.84 5.68 -8.42
C ARG A 101 7.07 4.37 -8.43
N ALA A 102 5.99 4.28 -7.67
CA ALA A 102 5.16 3.08 -7.63
C ALA A 102 4.48 2.83 -8.99
N GLN A 103 3.95 3.87 -9.64
CA GLN A 103 3.37 3.75 -10.98
C GLN A 103 4.42 3.25 -11.99
N SER A 104 5.65 3.82 -11.96
CA SER A 104 6.75 3.39 -12.84
C SER A 104 7.18 1.95 -12.54
N TYR A 105 7.22 1.55 -11.27
CA TYR A 105 7.51 0.18 -10.87
C TYR A 105 6.44 -0.80 -11.38
N GLY A 106 5.17 -0.39 -11.36
CA GLY A 106 4.06 -1.20 -11.88
C GLY A 106 4.07 -1.34 -13.41
N ARG A 107 4.65 -0.38 -14.14
CA ARG A 107 4.73 -0.46 -15.60
C ARG A 107 5.70 -1.54 -16.03
N HIS A 108 5.26 -2.40 -16.93
CA HIS A 108 6.09 -3.36 -17.64
C HIS A 108 5.48 -3.64 -19.01
N GLU A 109 6.33 -3.95 -19.98
CA GLU A 109 5.86 -4.52 -21.23
C GLU A 109 5.48 -5.97 -21.00
N LYS A 110 4.31 -6.37 -21.51
CA LYS A 110 3.88 -7.78 -21.45
C LYS A 110 4.91 -8.63 -22.17
N SER A 111 5.46 -9.60 -21.46
CA SER A 111 6.36 -10.61 -22.01
C SER A 111 6.08 -11.96 -21.35
N GLU A 112 6.67 -13.02 -21.89
CA GLU A 112 6.59 -14.33 -21.24
C GLU A 112 7.26 -14.34 -19.85
N GLU A 113 8.26 -13.47 -19.63
CA GLU A 113 8.92 -13.29 -18.33
C GLU A 113 8.10 -12.45 -17.34
N PHE A 114 7.25 -11.54 -17.85
CA PHE A 114 6.43 -10.60 -17.05
C PHE A 114 4.99 -10.61 -17.55
N PRO A 115 4.21 -11.66 -17.27
CA PRO A 115 2.79 -11.66 -17.57
C PRO A 115 2.05 -10.65 -16.68
N ASP A 116 0.86 -10.20 -17.12
CA ASP A 116 -0.03 -9.43 -16.26
C ASP A 116 -0.33 -10.20 -14.97
N ASP A 117 -0.39 -9.49 -13.86
CA ASP A 117 -0.70 -10.07 -12.56
C ASP A 117 -1.84 -9.31 -11.85
N SER A 118 -2.28 -9.82 -10.70
CA SER A 118 -3.40 -9.24 -9.92
C SER A 118 -3.13 -7.83 -9.40
N LEU A 119 -1.89 -7.35 -9.41
CA LEU A 119 -1.51 -6.03 -8.89
C LEU A 119 -1.45 -4.95 -9.96
N ASP A 120 -1.48 -5.31 -11.25
CA ASP A 120 -1.35 -4.35 -12.36
C ASP A 120 -2.38 -3.23 -12.28
N GLU A 121 -3.64 -3.58 -12.01
CA GLU A 121 -4.72 -2.60 -11.90
C GLU A 121 -4.48 -1.60 -10.76
N ARG A 122 -3.96 -2.07 -9.62
CA ARG A 122 -3.62 -1.20 -8.49
C ARG A 122 -2.54 -0.18 -8.83
N PHE A 123 -1.51 -0.60 -9.57
CA PHE A 123 -0.44 0.32 -10.01
C PHE A 123 -0.92 1.29 -11.09
N ARG A 124 -1.79 0.85 -12.01
CA ARG A 124 -2.39 1.72 -13.05
C ARG A 124 -3.34 2.77 -12.47
N ALA A 125 -4.01 2.45 -11.36
CA ALA A 125 -4.90 3.38 -10.67
C ALA A 125 -4.17 4.53 -9.96
N LEU A 126 -2.84 4.46 -9.82
CA LEU A 126 -2.06 5.54 -9.20
C LEU A 126 -1.93 6.72 -10.18
N ASP A 127 -2.34 7.90 -9.73
CA ASP A 127 -2.11 9.17 -10.44
C ASP A 127 -1.13 10.02 -9.65
N PRO A 128 0.11 10.22 -10.15
CA PRO A 128 1.13 11.01 -9.45
C PRO A 128 0.89 12.52 -9.54
N LEU A 129 -0.16 12.98 -10.20
CA LEU A 129 -0.48 14.42 -10.38
C LEU A 129 0.76 15.24 -10.74
N THR A 130 1.51 14.80 -11.74
CA THR A 130 2.82 15.36 -12.11
C THR A 130 2.82 16.89 -12.27
N PRO A 131 1.81 17.55 -12.87
CA PRO A 131 1.78 19.00 -12.96
C PRO A 131 1.81 19.69 -11.58
N VAL A 132 1.10 19.13 -10.60
CA VAL A 132 1.02 19.69 -9.24
C VAL A 132 2.31 19.47 -8.46
N ASN A 133 3.00 18.36 -8.70
CA ASN A 133 4.21 18.00 -7.96
C ASN A 133 5.46 18.75 -8.45
N ASN A 134 5.42 19.36 -9.63
CA ASN A 134 6.55 20.09 -10.21
C ASN A 134 6.47 21.62 -9.98
N GLU A 135 5.41 22.13 -9.35
CA GLU A 135 5.26 23.51 -8.91
C GLU A 135 5.78 23.72 -7.48
#